data_f67270343db89fbb0be5bdbed0ac17c1
#
_entry.id   f67270343db89fbb0be5bdbed0ac17c1
#
_cell.length_a   1.000
_cell.length_b   1.000
_cell.length_c   1.000
_cell.angle_alpha   90.00
_cell.angle_beta   90.00
_cell.angle_gamma   90.00
#
_symmetry.space_group_name_H-M   'P 1'
#
loop_
_entity.id
_entity.type
_entity.pdbx_description
1 polymer ?
#
loop_
_entity_poly.entity_id
_entity_poly.type
_entity_poly.pdbx_seq_one_letter_code
_entity_poly.pdbx_strand_id
1 'polypeptide(L)'
;MAKQVIDIMPTKGMTAAQSNEHLRKYSEGAYQNMRSNNFDPTRAHLGFEVTKGGKIVPIDVNRSIPERMKENLAARGIKDPNEGLAEPMYRTIANIILGGSREQMRRLAFGNQDVNFNIGADNSHIIREKGIEEWAKDTYDFIARKFGEENILAFVVHLDETNPHVHCTIMPINSKNKFSWNQILGGQRDAGKKKFQELHDEFAEVNKKYGLDRGDNIHETGAKHRTTEEYKQWLWGECNRLEKEADGKRMVICMLDEEISRAEIKIKGLTTMINNLNEKKNNLLKEVDSLEQQYRNGTITIEEMNNKQKR
;
A
#
# COMPACT_ATOMS: atom_id res chain seq x y z
N MET A 1 -5.65 1.93 6.97
CA MET A 1 -6.16 3.17 6.31
C MET A 1 -5.26 3.49 5.12
N ALA A 2 -5.84 3.97 4.03
CA ALA A 2 -5.07 4.32 2.83
C ALA A 2 -4.26 5.60 3.07
N LYS A 3 -2.99 5.62 2.68
CA LYS A 3 -2.08 6.75 2.92
C LYS A 3 -1.87 7.57 1.66
N GLN A 4 -1.79 8.90 1.81
CA GLN A 4 -1.37 9.78 0.72
C GLN A 4 0.12 9.72 0.46
N VAL A 5 0.52 10.14 -0.74
CA VAL A 5 1.91 10.35 -1.13
C VAL A 5 2.06 11.75 -1.72
N ILE A 6 3.04 12.50 -1.22
CA ILE A 6 3.58 13.69 -1.85
C ILE A 6 5.11 13.62 -1.75
N ASP A 7 5.76 13.56 -2.88
CA ASP A 7 7.23 13.53 -2.98
C ASP A 7 7.71 14.65 -3.88
N ILE A 8 8.73 15.39 -3.46
CA ILE A 8 9.25 16.55 -4.19
C ILE A 8 10.73 16.38 -4.46
N MET A 9 11.06 16.28 -5.73
CA MET A 9 12.43 16.11 -6.19
C MET A 9 12.94 17.39 -6.86
N PRO A 10 13.98 18.06 -6.30
CA PRO A 10 14.61 19.21 -6.93
C PRO A 10 15.49 18.79 -8.10
N THR A 11 15.36 19.50 -9.22
CA THR A 11 16.26 19.33 -10.36
C THR A 11 16.79 20.67 -10.86
N LYS A 12 17.94 20.66 -11.54
CA LYS A 12 18.55 21.85 -12.13
C LYS A 12 18.00 22.18 -13.51
N GLY A 13 16.98 21.46 -13.94
CA GLY A 13 16.31 21.51 -15.23
C GLY A 13 15.61 20.18 -15.46
N MET A 14 14.99 20.01 -16.62
CA MET A 14 14.34 18.78 -17.03
C MET A 14 14.93 18.29 -18.34
N THR A 15 15.30 17.01 -18.38
CA THR A 15 15.78 16.39 -19.63
C THR A 15 14.63 16.09 -20.59
N ALA A 16 14.93 15.95 -21.89
CA ALA A 16 13.93 15.56 -22.88
C ALA A 16 13.31 14.19 -22.55
N ALA A 17 14.11 13.25 -22.03
CA ALA A 17 13.61 11.93 -21.61
C ALA A 17 12.59 12.02 -20.48
N GLN A 18 12.87 12.79 -19.42
CA GLN A 18 11.93 13.02 -18.32
C GLN A 18 10.66 13.73 -18.77
N SER A 19 10.80 14.76 -19.64
CA SER A 19 9.65 15.45 -20.20
C SER A 19 8.77 14.51 -21.03
N ASN A 20 9.39 13.63 -21.84
CA ASN A 20 8.67 12.65 -22.65
C ASN A 20 7.95 11.61 -21.77
N GLU A 21 8.58 11.18 -20.69
CA GLU A 21 7.96 10.28 -19.70
C GLU A 21 6.72 10.91 -19.05
N HIS A 22 6.85 12.14 -18.54
CA HIS A 22 5.75 12.85 -17.91
C HIS A 22 4.60 13.13 -18.89
N LEU A 23 4.91 13.50 -20.13
CA LEU A 23 3.92 13.81 -21.17
C LEU A 23 3.46 12.58 -21.98
N ARG A 24 3.96 11.39 -21.66
CA ARG A 24 3.67 10.16 -22.44
C ARG A 24 4.00 10.27 -23.92
N LYS A 25 5.04 11.04 -24.26
CA LYS A 25 5.52 11.20 -25.62
C LYS A 25 6.55 10.12 -25.96
N TYR A 26 6.08 8.98 -26.43
CA TYR A 26 6.92 7.86 -26.80
C TYR A 26 6.83 7.54 -28.29
N SER A 27 7.92 7.01 -28.86
CA SER A 27 7.85 6.35 -30.16
C SER A 27 7.15 5.00 -30.01
N GLU A 28 6.58 4.49 -31.08
CA GLU A 28 5.88 3.20 -31.08
C GLU A 28 6.76 2.04 -30.59
N GLY A 29 8.05 2.02 -30.97
CA GLY A 29 9.01 1.05 -30.45
C GLY A 29 9.33 1.19 -28.97
N ALA A 30 9.32 2.42 -28.43
CA ALA A 30 9.47 2.66 -27.00
C ALA A 30 8.23 2.17 -26.21
N TYR A 31 7.03 2.38 -26.74
CA TYR A 31 5.79 1.85 -26.17
C TYR A 31 5.82 0.32 -26.04
N GLN A 32 6.32 -0.37 -27.06
CA GLN A 32 6.42 -1.84 -27.06
C GLN A 32 7.38 -2.35 -25.99
N ASN A 33 8.50 -1.65 -25.78
CA ASN A 33 9.49 -2.01 -24.74
C ASN A 33 8.99 -1.70 -23.33
N MET A 34 8.10 -0.73 -23.15
CA MET A 34 7.55 -0.35 -21.85
C MET A 34 6.48 -1.32 -21.32
N ARG A 35 5.88 -2.14 -22.19
CA ARG A 35 4.95 -3.22 -21.78
C ARG A 35 5.54 -4.18 -20.74
N SER A 36 6.86 -4.25 -20.65
CA SER A 36 7.57 -5.06 -19.64
C SER A 36 7.69 -4.40 -18.26
N ASN A 37 7.31 -3.12 -18.10
CA ASN A 37 7.63 -2.29 -16.92
C ASN A 37 6.40 -1.71 -16.20
N ASN A 38 5.35 -2.50 -15.94
CA ASN A 38 4.12 -2.06 -15.26
C ASN A 38 3.30 -0.98 -15.99
N PHE A 39 3.58 -0.73 -17.25
CA PHE A 39 2.88 0.20 -18.12
C PHE A 39 1.87 -0.54 -19.01
N ASP A 40 0.64 -0.05 -19.06
CA ASP A 40 -0.43 -0.60 -19.88
C ASP A 40 -0.80 0.39 -21.02
N PRO A 41 -0.33 0.18 -22.24
CA PRO A 41 -0.63 1.07 -23.36
C PRO A 41 -2.11 1.12 -23.71
N THR A 42 -2.90 0.10 -23.37
CA THR A 42 -4.33 0.06 -23.65
C THR A 42 -5.12 1.05 -22.78
N ARG A 43 -4.53 1.52 -21.66
CA ARG A 43 -5.08 2.57 -20.78
C ARG A 43 -4.43 3.94 -20.96
N ALA A 44 -3.45 4.12 -21.85
CA ALA A 44 -2.76 5.38 -22.06
C ALA A 44 -3.70 6.54 -22.38
N HIS A 45 -4.81 6.26 -23.10
CA HIS A 45 -5.84 7.22 -23.46
C HIS A 45 -6.64 7.78 -22.26
N LEU A 46 -6.59 7.12 -21.10
CA LEU A 46 -7.27 7.55 -19.87
C LEU A 46 -6.51 8.68 -19.15
N GLY A 47 -5.19 8.82 -19.39
CA GLY A 47 -4.39 9.89 -18.84
C GLY A 47 -4.87 11.27 -19.29
N PHE A 48 -4.65 12.28 -18.46
CA PHE A 48 -5.09 13.64 -18.73
C PHE A 48 -4.18 14.69 -18.08
N GLU A 49 -4.30 15.91 -18.52
CA GLU A 49 -3.61 17.07 -17.93
C GLU A 49 -4.63 18.00 -17.28
N VAL A 50 -4.28 18.55 -16.11
CA VAL A 50 -5.02 19.65 -15.49
C VAL A 50 -4.27 20.94 -15.76
N THR A 51 -4.95 21.89 -16.39
CA THR A 51 -4.37 23.17 -16.80
C THR A 51 -4.99 24.32 -16.01
N LYS A 52 -4.51 25.54 -16.27
CA LYS A 52 -4.93 26.77 -15.60
C LYS A 52 -6.44 26.85 -15.40
N GLY A 53 -6.85 27.16 -14.18
CA GLY A 53 -8.25 27.20 -13.75
C GLY A 53 -8.86 25.81 -13.53
N GLY A 54 -8.06 24.77 -13.30
CA GLY A 54 -8.54 23.41 -13.01
C GLY A 54 -9.20 22.72 -14.21
N LYS A 55 -8.87 23.10 -15.44
CA LYS A 55 -9.46 22.53 -16.66
C LYS A 55 -8.79 21.21 -17.00
N ILE A 56 -9.60 20.17 -17.20
CA ILE A 56 -9.13 18.86 -17.68
C ILE A 56 -9.05 18.90 -19.21
N VAL A 57 -7.90 18.54 -19.73
CA VAL A 57 -7.61 18.46 -21.16
C VAL A 57 -6.81 17.18 -21.47
N PRO A 58 -6.79 16.71 -22.73
CA PRO A 58 -5.83 15.70 -23.16
C PRO A 58 -4.40 16.15 -22.90
N ILE A 59 -3.48 15.21 -22.64
CA ILE A 59 -2.06 15.52 -22.43
C ILE A 59 -1.49 16.17 -23.70
N ASP A 60 -0.94 17.39 -23.55
CA ASP A 60 -0.30 18.09 -24.67
C ASP A 60 1.13 17.57 -24.89
N VAL A 61 1.25 16.61 -25.78
CA VAL A 61 2.53 16.00 -26.17
C VAL A 61 3.36 16.86 -27.14
N ASN A 62 2.78 17.94 -27.69
CA ASN A 62 3.45 18.73 -28.72
C ASN A 62 4.44 19.74 -28.15
N ARG A 63 4.21 20.20 -26.91
CA ARG A 63 5.10 21.14 -26.23
C ARG A 63 5.78 20.45 -25.05
N SER A 64 7.08 20.27 -25.15
CA SER A 64 7.88 19.71 -24.05
C SER A 64 7.82 20.62 -22.81
N ILE A 65 8.05 20.04 -21.62
CA ILE A 65 8.07 20.82 -20.37
C ILE A 65 9.17 21.88 -20.38
N PRO A 66 10.39 21.64 -20.92
CA PRO A 66 11.39 22.71 -21.11
C PRO A 66 10.93 23.85 -22.01
N GLU A 67 10.18 23.57 -23.11
CA GLU A 67 9.59 24.61 -23.96
C GLU A 67 8.55 25.42 -23.21
N ARG A 68 7.65 24.78 -22.46
CA ARG A 68 6.66 25.45 -21.60
C ARG A 68 7.35 26.35 -20.55
N MET A 69 8.47 25.90 -19.96
CA MET A 69 9.27 26.70 -19.04
C MET A 69 9.81 27.95 -19.73
N LYS A 70 10.43 27.80 -20.91
CA LYS A 70 10.99 28.90 -21.68
C LYS A 70 9.92 29.93 -22.04
N GLU A 71 8.77 29.48 -22.55
CA GLU A 71 7.62 30.35 -22.90
C GLU A 71 7.10 31.10 -21.66
N ASN A 72 6.94 30.42 -20.53
CA ASN A 72 6.45 31.01 -19.29
C ASN A 72 7.41 32.09 -18.76
N LEU A 73 8.70 31.78 -18.72
CA LEU A 73 9.73 32.73 -18.27
C LEU A 73 9.78 33.95 -19.19
N ALA A 74 9.74 33.78 -20.51
CA ALA A 74 9.71 34.86 -21.48
C ALA A 74 8.46 35.75 -21.30
N ALA A 75 7.28 35.17 -21.16
CA ALA A 75 6.02 35.89 -20.95
C ALA A 75 6.04 36.73 -19.65
N ARG A 76 6.79 36.30 -18.63
CA ARG A 76 6.92 36.99 -17.33
C ARG A 76 8.16 37.89 -17.23
N GLY A 77 9.00 37.95 -18.25
CA GLY A 77 10.29 38.69 -18.22
C GLY A 77 11.27 38.16 -17.17
N ILE A 78 11.24 36.86 -16.89
CA ILE A 78 12.12 36.21 -15.90
C ILE A 78 13.25 35.53 -16.66
N LYS A 79 14.50 35.78 -16.23
CA LYS A 79 15.66 35.11 -16.78
C LYS A 79 15.87 33.75 -16.11
N ASP A 80 16.12 32.71 -16.94
CA ASP A 80 16.58 31.42 -16.41
C ASP A 80 18.00 31.57 -15.82
N PRO A 81 18.21 31.28 -14.53
CA PRO A 81 19.54 31.42 -13.91
C PRO A 81 20.56 30.41 -14.46
N ASN A 82 20.12 29.37 -15.19
CA ASN A 82 21.01 28.40 -15.83
C ASN A 82 21.31 28.74 -17.31
N GLU A 83 20.67 29.76 -17.86
CA GLU A 83 20.88 30.16 -19.25
C GLU A 83 22.33 30.60 -19.49
N GLY A 84 22.98 30.00 -20.50
CA GLY A 84 24.36 30.30 -20.88
C GLY A 84 25.43 29.64 -19.99
N LEU A 85 25.04 28.87 -19.00
CA LEU A 85 25.98 28.05 -18.21
C LEU A 85 26.35 26.79 -18.95
N ALA A 86 27.62 26.38 -18.93
CA ALA A 86 28.12 25.15 -19.50
C ALA A 86 27.42 23.92 -18.82
N GLU A 87 27.22 24.03 -17.50
CA GLU A 87 26.44 23.04 -16.70
C GLU A 87 25.43 23.77 -15.82
N PRO A 88 24.19 23.29 -15.72
CA PRO A 88 23.21 23.87 -14.82
C PRO A 88 23.65 23.81 -13.36
N MET A 89 23.59 24.93 -12.69
CA MET A 89 23.98 25.05 -11.27
C MET A 89 22.79 25.22 -10.34
N TYR A 90 21.75 25.93 -10.80
CA TYR A 90 20.63 26.34 -9.98
C TYR A 90 19.45 25.36 -10.11
N ARG A 91 18.75 25.09 -9.01
CA ARG A 91 17.52 24.30 -8.99
C ARG A 91 16.38 25.14 -9.53
N THR A 92 16.00 24.90 -10.80
CA THR A 92 14.98 25.65 -11.50
C THR A 92 13.66 24.91 -11.63
N ILE A 93 13.63 23.62 -11.28
CA ILE A 93 12.45 22.78 -11.35
C ILE A 93 12.29 21.98 -10.05
N ALA A 94 11.04 21.82 -9.62
CA ALA A 94 10.63 20.81 -8.67
C ALA A 94 9.67 19.85 -9.37
N ASN A 95 10.04 18.57 -9.42
CA ASN A 95 9.14 17.49 -9.83
C ASN A 95 8.44 16.97 -8.60
N ILE A 96 7.11 16.94 -8.63
CA ILE A 96 6.25 16.53 -7.54
C ILE A 96 5.46 15.32 -7.99
N ILE A 97 5.56 14.22 -7.23
CA ILE A 97 4.71 13.05 -7.39
C ILE A 97 3.60 13.14 -6.33
N LEU A 98 2.35 13.08 -6.77
CA LEU A 98 1.17 13.12 -5.91
C LEU A 98 0.33 11.88 -6.15
N GLY A 99 -0.13 11.25 -5.07
CA GLY A 99 -0.88 10.01 -5.15
C GLY A 99 -1.24 9.48 -3.78
N GLY A 100 -1.38 8.16 -3.71
CA GLY A 100 -1.69 7.49 -2.46
C GLY A 100 -1.59 5.97 -2.56
N SER A 101 -2.13 5.30 -1.55
CA SER A 101 -2.19 3.85 -1.50
C SER A 101 -2.86 3.30 -2.75
N ARG A 102 -2.25 2.29 -3.34
CA ARG A 102 -2.61 1.72 -4.65
C ARG A 102 -4.09 1.38 -4.77
N GLU A 103 -4.64 0.72 -3.78
CA GLU A 103 -6.04 0.31 -3.78
C GLU A 103 -6.99 1.51 -3.86
N GLN A 104 -6.76 2.55 -3.04
CA GLN A 104 -7.60 3.74 -3.02
C GLN A 104 -7.47 4.56 -4.31
N MET A 105 -6.24 4.72 -4.84
CA MET A 105 -6.03 5.41 -6.10
C MET A 105 -6.70 4.70 -7.27
N ARG A 106 -6.65 3.37 -7.31
CA ARG A 106 -7.36 2.57 -8.31
C ARG A 106 -8.87 2.71 -8.18
N ARG A 107 -9.39 2.73 -6.96
CA ARG A 107 -10.81 2.95 -6.70
C ARG A 107 -11.28 4.32 -7.20
N LEU A 108 -10.49 5.37 -6.98
CA LEU A 108 -10.78 6.70 -7.51
C LEU A 108 -10.74 6.74 -9.04
N ALA A 109 -9.76 6.03 -9.65
CA ALA A 109 -9.52 6.05 -11.08
C ALA A 109 -10.49 5.18 -11.88
N PHE A 110 -10.87 4.02 -11.37
CA PHE A 110 -11.57 2.97 -12.11
C PHE A 110 -12.84 2.46 -11.41
N GLY A 111 -13.14 2.92 -10.19
CA GLY A 111 -14.30 2.46 -9.44
C GLY A 111 -14.26 0.96 -9.15
N ASN A 112 -15.32 0.27 -9.54
CA ASN A 112 -15.45 -1.18 -9.40
C ASN A 112 -15.20 -1.94 -10.71
N GLN A 113 -14.62 -1.29 -11.73
CA GLN A 113 -14.30 -1.94 -13.01
C GLN A 113 -13.21 -3.00 -12.80
N ASP A 114 -13.34 -4.13 -13.49
CA ASP A 114 -12.36 -5.23 -13.43
C ASP A 114 -11.16 -4.91 -14.33
N VAL A 115 -10.16 -4.26 -13.75
CA VAL A 115 -8.91 -3.90 -14.44
C VAL A 115 -7.90 -5.02 -14.25
N ASN A 116 -7.47 -5.64 -15.35
CA ASN A 116 -6.44 -6.66 -15.31
C ASN A 116 -5.03 -6.03 -15.35
N PHE A 117 -4.31 -6.09 -14.24
CA PHE A 117 -2.95 -5.53 -14.09
C PHE A 117 -1.82 -6.47 -14.50
N ASN A 118 -2.12 -7.60 -15.13
CA ASN A 118 -1.11 -8.49 -15.67
C ASN A 118 -0.47 -7.88 -16.94
N ILE A 119 0.80 -8.16 -17.13
CA ILE A 119 1.54 -7.69 -18.31
C ILE A 119 0.89 -8.23 -19.59
N GLY A 120 0.61 -7.33 -20.53
CA GLY A 120 0.02 -7.67 -21.81
C GLY A 120 -1.51 -7.84 -21.82
N ALA A 121 -2.17 -7.59 -20.67
CA ALA A 121 -3.63 -7.57 -20.64
C ALA A 121 -4.21 -6.44 -21.50
N ASP A 122 -5.38 -6.65 -22.05
CA ASP A 122 -6.15 -5.62 -22.76
C ASP A 122 -7.20 -5.01 -21.83
N ASN A 123 -6.99 -3.74 -21.50
CA ASN A 123 -7.90 -2.92 -20.69
C ASN A 123 -8.52 -1.76 -21.49
N SER A 124 -8.57 -1.86 -22.82
CA SER A 124 -9.11 -0.81 -23.70
C SER A 124 -10.58 -0.45 -23.43
N HIS A 125 -11.32 -1.36 -22.80
CA HIS A 125 -12.71 -1.18 -22.39
C HIS A 125 -12.88 -0.36 -21.09
N ILE A 126 -11.80 -0.14 -20.35
CA ILE A 126 -11.85 0.60 -19.08
C ILE A 126 -12.06 2.07 -19.34
N ILE A 127 -12.90 2.70 -18.53
CA ILE A 127 -13.17 4.14 -18.56
C ILE A 127 -12.66 4.81 -17.27
N ARG A 128 -12.31 6.07 -17.41
CA ARG A 128 -11.89 6.90 -16.27
C ARG A 128 -13.11 7.34 -15.47
N GLU A 129 -13.05 7.15 -14.15
CA GLU A 129 -14.08 7.59 -13.23
C GLU A 129 -13.96 9.09 -12.88
N LYS A 130 -15.10 9.73 -12.54
CA LYS A 130 -15.12 11.12 -12.08
C LYS A 130 -14.33 11.35 -10.80
N GLY A 131 -14.22 10.33 -9.95
CA GLY A 131 -13.52 10.42 -8.67
C GLY A 131 -12.05 10.83 -8.80
N ILE A 132 -11.34 10.32 -9.82
CA ILE A 132 -9.94 10.71 -10.05
C ILE A 132 -9.84 12.11 -10.66
N GLU A 133 -10.82 12.55 -11.45
CA GLU A 133 -10.85 13.89 -12.02
C GLU A 133 -11.08 14.96 -10.93
N GLU A 134 -12.00 14.72 -10.02
CA GLU A 134 -12.29 15.59 -8.87
C GLU A 134 -11.08 15.67 -7.94
N TRP A 135 -10.47 14.51 -7.63
CA TRP A 135 -9.24 14.46 -6.84
C TRP A 135 -8.10 15.22 -7.48
N ALA A 136 -7.92 15.07 -8.80
CA ALA A 136 -6.87 15.75 -9.53
C ALA A 136 -7.07 17.27 -9.55
N LYS A 137 -8.30 17.77 -9.71
CA LYS A 137 -8.63 19.20 -9.63
C LYS A 137 -8.32 19.78 -8.26
N ASP A 138 -8.79 19.14 -7.19
CA ASP A 138 -8.52 19.63 -5.83
C ASP A 138 -7.03 19.60 -5.47
N THR A 139 -6.34 18.59 -5.97
CA THR A 139 -4.88 18.48 -5.82
C THR A 139 -4.17 19.57 -6.62
N TYR A 140 -4.63 19.86 -7.85
CA TYR A 140 -4.12 20.99 -8.64
C TYR A 140 -4.35 22.32 -7.94
N ASP A 141 -5.53 22.58 -7.43
CA ASP A 141 -5.87 23.80 -6.70
C ASP A 141 -5.04 23.95 -5.42
N PHE A 142 -4.73 22.83 -4.74
CA PHE A 142 -3.83 22.84 -3.61
C PHE A 142 -2.41 23.26 -4.02
N ILE A 143 -1.85 22.68 -5.09
CA ILE A 143 -0.54 23.04 -5.62
C ILE A 143 -0.50 24.48 -6.09
N ALA A 144 -1.55 24.94 -6.80
CA ALA A 144 -1.66 26.32 -7.29
C ALA A 144 -1.68 27.34 -6.13
N ARG A 145 -2.41 27.06 -5.06
CA ARG A 145 -2.42 27.94 -3.86
C ARG A 145 -1.07 27.95 -3.13
N LYS A 146 -0.37 26.83 -3.11
CA LYS A 146 0.91 26.71 -2.38
C LYS A 146 2.10 27.32 -3.13
N PHE A 147 2.14 27.14 -4.43
CA PHE A 147 3.34 27.45 -5.23
C PHE A 147 3.11 28.53 -6.28
N GLY A 148 1.86 28.99 -6.44
CA GLY A 148 1.46 29.91 -7.51
C GLY A 148 1.10 29.15 -8.80
N GLU A 149 -0.12 29.36 -9.30
CA GLU A 149 -0.62 28.69 -10.50
C GLU A 149 0.29 28.96 -11.71
N GLU A 150 0.81 30.18 -11.83
CA GLU A 150 1.71 30.59 -12.88
C GLU A 150 3.08 29.87 -12.87
N ASN A 151 3.39 29.18 -11.80
CA ASN A 151 4.62 28.41 -11.66
C ASN A 151 4.45 26.94 -12.09
N ILE A 152 3.20 26.48 -12.32
CA ILE A 152 2.92 25.12 -12.76
C ILE A 152 3.20 25.01 -14.27
N LEU A 153 4.13 24.15 -14.66
CA LEU A 153 4.49 23.89 -16.06
C LEU A 153 3.71 22.72 -16.65
N ALA A 154 3.44 21.71 -15.84
CA ALA A 154 2.67 20.54 -16.20
C ALA A 154 2.04 19.91 -14.95
N PHE A 155 0.84 19.39 -15.08
CA PHE A 155 0.14 18.62 -14.07
C PHE A 155 -0.56 17.45 -14.74
N VAL A 156 0.11 16.34 -14.87
CA VAL A 156 -0.28 15.19 -15.68
C VAL A 156 -0.67 14.02 -14.80
N VAL A 157 -1.85 13.47 -15.04
CA VAL A 157 -2.40 12.32 -14.33
C VAL A 157 -2.16 11.06 -15.16
N HIS A 158 -1.39 10.15 -14.62
CA HIS A 158 -1.08 8.85 -15.22
C HIS A 158 -2.03 7.78 -14.70
N LEU A 159 -2.76 7.13 -15.62
CA LEU A 159 -3.70 6.04 -15.34
C LEU A 159 -3.29 4.72 -16.00
N ASP A 160 -2.20 4.73 -16.71
CA ASP A 160 -1.64 3.62 -17.49
C ASP A 160 -0.61 2.78 -16.72
N GLU A 161 -0.27 3.17 -15.50
CA GLU A 161 0.60 2.41 -14.62
C GLU A 161 -0.18 1.60 -13.57
N THR A 162 0.56 0.78 -12.81
CA THR A 162 -0.02 -0.07 -11.76
C THR A 162 -0.67 0.76 -10.63
N ASN A 163 -0.14 1.94 -10.36
CA ASN A 163 -0.68 2.87 -9.36
C ASN A 163 -1.00 4.23 -10.01
N PRO A 164 -2.26 4.66 -10.10
CA PRO A 164 -2.62 5.99 -10.58
C PRO A 164 -1.94 7.08 -9.75
N HIS A 165 -1.34 8.06 -10.41
CA HIS A 165 -0.62 9.16 -9.75
C HIS A 165 -0.50 10.39 -10.66
N VAL A 166 -0.03 11.49 -10.08
CA VAL A 166 0.22 12.75 -10.78
C VAL A 166 1.71 13.02 -10.84
N HIS A 167 2.19 13.42 -12.01
CA HIS A 167 3.43 14.14 -12.18
C HIS A 167 3.14 15.64 -12.33
N CYS A 168 3.53 16.40 -11.32
CA CYS A 168 3.44 17.85 -11.35
C CYS A 168 4.84 18.46 -11.42
N THR A 169 5.05 19.34 -12.39
CA THR A 169 6.31 20.05 -12.57
C THR A 169 6.10 21.54 -12.31
N ILE A 170 6.81 22.10 -11.34
CA ILE A 170 6.72 23.53 -11.01
C ILE A 170 8.09 24.22 -11.07
N MET A 171 8.07 25.51 -11.27
CA MET A 171 9.21 26.42 -11.08
C MET A 171 9.19 27.00 -9.65
N PRO A 172 10.26 26.91 -8.85
CA PRO A 172 10.30 27.51 -7.51
C PRO A 172 10.56 29.04 -7.59
N ILE A 173 9.59 29.76 -8.15
CA ILE A 173 9.64 31.22 -8.34
C ILE A 173 8.78 31.89 -7.27
N ASN A 174 9.36 32.88 -6.57
CA ASN A 174 8.67 33.62 -5.51
C ASN A 174 7.83 34.80 -6.07
N SER A 175 7.08 35.47 -5.19
CA SER A 175 6.23 36.62 -5.52
C SER A 175 7.00 37.83 -6.10
N LYS A 176 8.34 37.83 -6.03
CA LYS A 176 9.20 38.86 -6.63
C LYS A 176 9.75 38.43 -8.00
N ASN A 177 9.17 37.42 -8.60
CA ASN A 177 9.61 36.84 -9.87
C ASN A 177 11.08 36.38 -9.87
N LYS A 178 11.54 35.82 -8.75
CA LYS A 178 12.90 35.29 -8.63
C LYS A 178 12.88 33.82 -8.25
N PHE A 179 13.71 33.02 -8.90
CA PHE A 179 13.95 31.65 -8.49
C PHE A 179 14.47 31.61 -7.04
N SER A 180 13.78 30.90 -6.17
CA SER A 180 14.14 30.80 -4.76
C SER A 180 13.65 29.48 -4.15
N TRP A 181 14.43 28.43 -4.32
CA TRP A 181 14.16 27.14 -3.71
C TRP A 181 13.91 27.23 -2.20
N ASN A 182 14.78 27.95 -1.50
CA ASN A 182 14.71 28.06 -0.03
C ASN A 182 13.44 28.79 0.45
N GLN A 183 12.99 29.81 -0.26
CA GLN A 183 11.76 30.53 0.11
C GLN A 183 10.51 29.72 -0.17
N ILE A 184 10.50 28.98 -1.27
CA ILE A 184 9.32 28.20 -1.71
C ILE A 184 9.25 26.87 -0.95
N LEU A 185 10.33 26.11 -0.88
CA LEU A 185 10.38 24.75 -0.35
C LEU A 185 11.19 24.60 0.94
N GLY A 186 11.75 25.69 1.47
CA GLY A 186 12.37 25.74 2.81
C GLY A 186 13.80 25.26 2.93
N GLY A 187 14.46 24.83 1.83
CA GLY A 187 15.84 24.37 1.87
C GLY A 187 16.06 23.05 2.64
N GLN A 188 17.31 22.78 3.06
CA GLN A 188 17.72 21.51 3.68
C GLN A 188 17.77 21.52 5.22
N ARG A 189 17.51 22.66 5.88
CA ARG A 189 17.58 22.83 7.34
C ARG A 189 16.21 22.57 8.00
N ASP A 190 16.15 22.71 9.31
CA ASP A 190 14.94 22.46 10.11
C ASP A 190 13.72 23.27 9.64
N ALA A 191 13.92 24.48 9.13
CA ALA A 191 12.86 25.26 8.49
C ALA A 191 12.27 24.56 7.24
N GLY A 192 13.10 23.85 6.47
CA GLY A 192 12.65 23.05 5.34
C GLY A 192 11.86 21.83 5.77
N LYS A 193 12.33 21.14 6.81
CA LYS A 193 11.62 19.98 7.38
C LYS A 193 10.23 20.39 7.88
N LYS A 194 10.14 21.53 8.60
CA LYS A 194 8.87 22.04 9.09
C LYS A 194 7.92 22.37 7.93
N LYS A 195 8.36 23.05 6.90
CA LYS A 195 7.54 23.34 5.71
C LYS A 195 7.05 22.07 5.01
N PHE A 196 7.90 21.05 4.95
CA PHE A 196 7.52 19.76 4.38
C PHE A 196 6.43 19.06 5.23
N GLN A 197 6.56 19.10 6.54
CA GLN A 197 5.54 18.56 7.45
C GLN A 197 4.21 19.31 7.28
N GLU A 198 4.25 20.65 7.30
CA GLU A 198 3.08 21.50 7.07
C GLU A 198 2.42 21.19 5.69
N LEU A 199 3.23 20.99 4.65
CA LEU A 199 2.72 20.61 3.33
C LEU A 199 2.01 19.25 3.34
N HIS A 200 2.58 18.26 4.02
CA HIS A 200 1.94 16.94 4.19
C HIS A 200 0.65 17.03 4.99
N ASP A 201 0.62 17.83 6.04
CA ASP A 201 -0.56 18.02 6.89
C ASP A 201 -1.70 18.69 6.11
N GLU A 202 -1.38 19.76 5.37
CA GLU A 202 -2.36 20.47 4.57
C GLU A 202 -2.86 19.64 3.35
N PHE A 203 -1.98 18.84 2.75
CA PHE A 203 -2.38 17.93 1.68
C PHE A 203 -3.29 16.82 2.22
N ALA A 204 -3.10 16.39 3.46
CA ALA A 204 -3.98 15.41 4.11
C ALA A 204 -5.41 15.96 4.27
N GLU A 205 -5.57 17.24 4.57
CA GLU A 205 -6.90 17.85 4.65
C GLU A 205 -7.63 17.83 3.29
N VAL A 206 -6.91 18.04 2.18
CA VAL A 206 -7.46 17.91 0.83
C VAL A 206 -7.86 16.44 0.55
N ASN A 207 -7.03 15.52 0.97
CA ASN A 207 -7.19 14.09 0.67
C ASN A 207 -8.22 13.36 1.54
N LYS A 208 -8.60 13.94 2.67
CA LYS A 208 -9.51 13.33 3.66
C LYS A 208 -10.84 12.87 3.04
N LYS A 209 -11.45 13.70 2.18
CA LYS A 209 -12.70 13.36 1.50
C LYS A 209 -12.55 12.24 0.45
N TYR A 210 -11.33 11.96 0.03
CA TYR A 210 -10.99 10.89 -0.90
C TYR A 210 -10.53 9.60 -0.19
N GLY A 211 -10.63 9.55 1.14
CA GLY A 211 -10.24 8.37 1.93
C GLY A 211 -8.74 8.12 1.98
N LEU A 212 -7.93 9.16 1.80
CA LEU A 212 -6.48 9.11 1.92
C LEU A 212 -6.04 9.90 3.14
N ASP A 213 -5.42 9.21 4.10
CA ASP A 213 -4.89 9.81 5.31
C ASP A 213 -3.44 10.26 5.12
N ARG A 214 -3.00 11.13 6.02
CA ARG A 214 -1.59 11.49 6.12
C ARG A 214 -0.71 10.25 6.27
N GLY A 215 0.40 10.21 5.55
CA GLY A 215 1.45 9.21 5.77
C GLY A 215 2.08 9.34 7.16
N ASP A 216 2.66 8.25 7.66
CA ASP A 216 3.33 8.27 8.96
C ASP A 216 4.58 9.16 8.91
N ASN A 217 4.87 9.83 10.03
CA ASN A 217 6.02 10.71 10.11
C ASN A 217 7.32 9.88 10.09
N ILE A 218 8.23 10.19 9.18
CA ILE A 218 9.55 9.54 9.06
C ILE A 218 10.34 9.57 10.38
N HIS A 219 10.18 10.63 11.17
CA HIS A 219 10.86 10.75 12.47
C HIS A 219 10.31 9.80 13.52
N GLU A 220 9.05 9.41 13.40
CA GLU A 220 8.40 8.46 14.33
C GLU A 220 8.64 7.02 13.90
N THR A 221 8.60 6.76 12.60
CA THR A 221 8.74 5.40 12.05
C THR A 221 10.19 4.99 11.80
N GLY A 222 11.12 5.94 11.78
CA GLY A 222 12.52 5.70 11.38
C GLY A 222 12.67 5.27 9.92
N ALA A 223 11.60 5.40 9.10
CA ALA A 223 11.63 5.01 7.70
C ALA A 223 12.69 5.80 6.94
N LYS A 224 13.53 5.09 6.17
CA LYS A 224 14.52 5.70 5.30
C LYS A 224 13.98 5.74 3.88
N HIS A 225 14.24 6.85 3.17
CA HIS A 225 14.00 6.88 1.73
C HIS A 225 14.87 5.80 1.07
N ARG A 226 14.21 4.92 0.31
CA ARG A 226 14.85 3.84 -0.44
C ARG A 226 14.57 4.04 -1.91
N THR A 227 15.54 3.73 -2.75
CA THR A 227 15.29 3.59 -4.18
C THR A 227 14.32 2.43 -4.43
N THR A 228 13.70 2.39 -5.59
CA THR A 228 12.79 1.30 -5.97
C THR A 228 13.49 -0.07 -5.88
N GLU A 229 14.78 -0.14 -6.27
CA GLU A 229 15.56 -1.37 -6.20
C GLU A 229 15.88 -1.78 -4.75
N GLU A 230 16.29 -0.84 -3.91
CA GLU A 230 16.52 -1.08 -2.48
C GLU A 230 15.22 -1.52 -1.77
N TYR A 231 14.08 -0.92 -2.16
CA TYR A 231 12.78 -1.32 -1.61
C TYR A 231 12.38 -2.74 -2.04
N LYS A 232 12.58 -3.10 -3.31
CA LYS A 232 12.32 -4.46 -3.81
C LYS A 232 13.20 -5.50 -3.11
N GLN A 233 14.50 -5.22 -2.94
CA GLN A 233 15.43 -6.10 -2.23
C GLN A 233 15.04 -6.27 -0.77
N TRP A 234 14.69 -5.19 -0.10
CA TRP A 234 14.22 -5.25 1.27
C TRP A 234 12.91 -6.05 1.40
N LEU A 235 11.95 -5.80 0.52
CA LEU A 235 10.67 -6.52 0.50
C LEU A 235 10.86 -8.01 0.28
N TRP A 236 11.74 -8.39 -0.66
CA TRP A 236 12.09 -9.79 -0.89
C TRP A 236 12.71 -10.45 0.32
N GLY A 237 13.64 -9.77 1.01
CA GLY A 237 14.23 -10.23 2.25
C GLY A 237 13.20 -10.44 3.37
N GLU A 238 12.24 -9.51 3.49
CA GLU A 238 11.17 -9.59 4.49
C GLU A 238 10.17 -10.72 4.18
N CYS A 239 9.81 -10.92 2.92
CA CYS A 239 8.99 -12.07 2.51
C CYS A 239 9.65 -13.39 2.87
N ASN A 240 10.94 -13.57 2.55
CA ASN A 240 11.68 -14.78 2.89
C ASN A 240 11.77 -15.01 4.41
N ARG A 241 11.90 -13.95 5.20
CA ARG A 241 11.89 -14.03 6.66
C ARG A 241 10.54 -14.52 7.18
N LEU A 242 9.45 -13.94 6.67
CA LEU A 242 8.09 -14.30 7.07
C LEU A 242 7.71 -15.71 6.63
N GLU A 243 8.15 -16.16 5.46
CA GLU A 243 7.96 -17.55 5.00
C GLU A 243 8.64 -18.54 5.94
N LYS A 244 9.90 -18.31 6.31
CA LYS A 244 10.61 -19.16 7.28
C LYS A 244 9.91 -19.20 8.65
N GLU A 245 9.41 -18.06 9.12
CA GLU A 245 8.65 -18.00 10.38
C GLU A 245 7.31 -18.76 10.27
N ALA A 246 6.62 -18.65 9.15
CA ALA A 246 5.38 -19.38 8.88
C ALA A 246 5.64 -20.90 8.85
N ASP A 247 6.70 -21.34 8.19
CA ASP A 247 7.08 -22.76 8.12
C ASP A 247 7.45 -23.31 9.51
N GLY A 248 8.17 -22.53 10.30
CA GLY A 248 8.44 -22.88 11.70
C GLY A 248 7.17 -23.07 12.53
N LYS A 249 6.19 -22.17 12.38
CA LYS A 249 4.89 -22.29 13.06
C LYS A 249 4.08 -23.50 12.58
N ARG A 250 4.09 -23.79 11.26
CA ARG A 250 3.44 -24.99 10.71
C ARG A 250 4.02 -26.27 11.29
N MET A 251 5.34 -26.34 11.47
CA MET A 251 6.01 -27.49 12.06
C MET A 251 5.59 -27.70 13.53
N VAL A 252 5.48 -26.62 14.32
CA VAL A 252 4.98 -26.69 15.71
C VAL A 252 3.53 -27.16 15.75
N ILE A 253 2.67 -26.66 14.86
CA ILE A 253 1.26 -27.10 14.77
C ILE A 253 1.20 -28.61 14.48
N CYS A 254 1.99 -29.11 13.53
CA CYS A 254 2.03 -30.53 13.20
C CYS A 254 2.44 -31.39 14.41
N MET A 255 3.44 -30.95 15.17
CA MET A 255 3.87 -31.65 16.41
C MET A 255 2.75 -31.66 17.47
N LEU A 256 2.05 -30.55 17.65
CA LEU A 256 0.93 -30.47 18.60
C LEU A 256 -0.25 -31.35 18.19
N ASP A 257 -0.55 -31.43 16.90
CA ASP A 257 -1.61 -32.32 16.37
C ASP A 257 -1.28 -33.80 16.64
N GLU A 258 -0.02 -34.20 16.50
CA GLU A 258 0.42 -35.53 16.88
C GLU A 258 0.28 -35.80 18.40
N GLU A 259 0.62 -34.85 19.26
CA GLU A 259 0.45 -34.97 20.70
C GLU A 259 -1.03 -35.07 21.10
N ILE A 260 -1.88 -34.25 20.49
CA ILE A 260 -3.33 -34.28 20.67
C ILE A 260 -3.87 -35.68 20.30
N SER A 261 -3.48 -36.22 19.15
CA SER A 261 -3.90 -37.54 18.69
C SER A 261 -3.51 -38.66 19.67
N ARG A 262 -2.28 -38.58 20.20
CA ARG A 262 -1.80 -39.54 21.24
C ARG A 262 -2.63 -39.41 22.52
N ALA A 263 -2.93 -38.19 22.96
CA ALA A 263 -3.73 -37.94 24.15
C ALA A 263 -5.18 -38.43 23.99
N GLU A 264 -5.80 -38.23 22.82
CA GLU A 264 -7.14 -38.74 22.50
C GLU A 264 -7.23 -40.25 22.57
N ILE A 265 -6.24 -40.98 22.02
CA ILE A 265 -6.16 -42.45 22.11
C ILE A 265 -6.07 -42.87 23.56
N LYS A 266 -5.26 -42.20 24.37
CA LYS A 266 -5.11 -42.50 25.79
C LYS A 266 -6.39 -42.25 26.59
N ILE A 267 -7.08 -41.14 26.32
CA ILE A 267 -8.36 -40.84 26.94
C ILE A 267 -9.39 -41.91 26.59
N LYS A 268 -9.48 -42.34 25.33
CA LYS A 268 -10.40 -43.40 24.89
C LYS A 268 -10.15 -44.70 25.61
N GLY A 269 -8.86 -45.10 25.77
CA GLY A 269 -8.46 -46.29 26.52
C GLY A 269 -8.85 -46.22 28.00
N LEU A 270 -8.59 -45.08 28.66
CA LEU A 270 -8.95 -44.86 30.07
C LEU A 270 -10.48 -44.84 30.25
N THR A 271 -11.24 -44.26 29.36
CA THR A 271 -12.69 -44.23 29.39
C THR A 271 -13.29 -45.66 29.31
N THR A 272 -12.73 -46.51 28.42
CA THR A 272 -13.13 -47.92 28.31
C THR A 272 -12.82 -48.66 29.63
N MET A 273 -11.66 -48.41 30.21
CA MET A 273 -11.25 -49.05 31.46
C MET A 273 -12.17 -48.66 32.64
N ILE A 274 -12.53 -47.36 32.72
CA ILE A 274 -13.48 -46.82 33.71
C ILE A 274 -14.85 -47.49 33.56
N ASN A 275 -15.33 -47.61 32.33
CA ASN A 275 -16.64 -48.25 32.07
C ASN A 275 -16.63 -49.71 32.50
N ASN A 276 -15.59 -50.48 32.18
CA ASN A 276 -15.46 -51.89 32.58
C ASN A 276 -15.37 -52.04 34.12
N LEU A 277 -14.66 -51.13 34.80
CA LEU A 277 -14.59 -51.13 36.27
C LEU A 277 -15.95 -50.79 36.92
N ASN A 278 -16.68 -49.84 36.34
CA ASN A 278 -18.04 -49.52 36.81
C ASN A 278 -19.02 -50.68 36.63
N GLU A 279 -18.93 -51.35 35.49
CA GLU A 279 -19.76 -52.56 35.26
C GLU A 279 -19.44 -53.65 36.25
N LYS A 280 -18.14 -53.93 36.49
CA LYS A 280 -17.67 -54.91 37.52
C LYS A 280 -18.17 -54.53 38.89
N LYS A 281 -18.04 -53.23 39.28
CA LYS A 281 -18.57 -52.74 40.56
C LYS A 281 -20.06 -52.97 40.69
N ASN A 282 -20.87 -52.65 39.65
CA ASN A 282 -22.30 -52.83 39.69
C ASN A 282 -22.71 -54.32 39.81
N ASN A 283 -21.98 -55.18 39.14
CA ASN A 283 -22.21 -56.63 39.24
C ASN A 283 -21.88 -57.17 40.69
N LEU A 284 -20.77 -56.71 41.28
CA LEU A 284 -20.45 -57.06 42.67
C LEU A 284 -21.50 -56.50 43.65
N LEU A 285 -22.01 -55.31 43.46
CA LEU A 285 -23.08 -54.76 44.30
C LEU A 285 -24.34 -55.64 44.24
N LYS A 286 -24.78 -56.04 43.03
CA LYS A 286 -25.92 -56.94 42.86
C LYS A 286 -25.69 -58.28 43.52
N GLU A 287 -24.43 -58.81 43.49
CA GLU A 287 -24.11 -60.05 44.14
C GLU A 287 -24.16 -59.91 45.66
N VAL A 288 -23.67 -58.81 46.26
CA VAL A 288 -23.79 -58.50 47.69
C VAL A 288 -25.26 -58.39 48.10
N ASP A 289 -26.07 -57.63 47.36
CA ASP A 289 -27.50 -57.47 47.62
C ASP A 289 -28.22 -58.85 47.65
N SER A 290 -27.87 -59.68 46.66
CA SER A 290 -28.43 -61.05 46.57
C SER A 290 -28.02 -61.93 47.76
N LEU A 291 -26.78 -61.87 48.22
CA LEU A 291 -26.30 -62.61 49.39
C LEU A 291 -26.95 -62.10 50.68
N GLU A 292 -27.16 -60.79 50.85
CA GLU A 292 -27.86 -60.22 51.97
C GLU A 292 -29.32 -60.69 52.02
N GLN A 293 -30.00 -60.74 50.87
CA GLN A 293 -31.37 -61.28 50.81
C GLN A 293 -31.42 -62.75 51.17
N GLN A 294 -30.52 -63.57 50.68
CA GLN A 294 -30.41 -64.99 51.03
C GLN A 294 -30.19 -65.20 52.53
N TYR A 295 -29.37 -64.36 53.13
CA TYR A 295 -29.16 -64.40 54.61
C TYR A 295 -30.43 -64.01 55.36
N ARG A 296 -31.11 -62.94 54.99
CA ARG A 296 -32.36 -62.47 55.61
C ARG A 296 -33.48 -63.52 55.49
N ASN A 297 -33.48 -64.29 54.44
CA ASN A 297 -34.47 -65.33 54.18
C ASN A 297 -34.09 -66.66 54.86
N GLY A 298 -32.99 -66.72 55.61
CA GLY A 298 -32.55 -67.92 56.35
C GLY A 298 -32.00 -69.04 55.46
N THR A 299 -31.67 -68.75 54.20
CA THR A 299 -31.19 -69.76 53.22
C THR A 299 -29.67 -69.92 53.25
N ILE A 300 -28.92 -69.00 53.87
CA ILE A 300 -27.45 -69.09 54.13
C ILE A 300 -27.11 -68.60 55.54
N THR A 301 -26.03 -69.07 56.07
CA THR A 301 -25.48 -68.69 57.40
C THR A 301 -24.59 -67.45 57.20
N ILE A 302 -24.27 -66.72 58.34
CA ILE A 302 -23.30 -65.62 58.35
C ILE A 302 -21.90 -66.10 57.88
N GLU A 303 -21.52 -67.31 58.21
CA GLU A 303 -20.23 -67.87 57.83
C GLU A 303 -20.12 -68.15 56.34
N GLU A 304 -21.20 -68.59 55.68
CA GLU A 304 -21.28 -68.78 54.23
C GLU A 304 -21.27 -67.48 53.48
N MET A 305 -21.99 -66.50 54.01
CA MET A 305 -22.04 -65.11 53.41
C MET A 305 -20.67 -64.46 53.43
N ASN A 306 -19.96 -64.50 54.56
CA ASN A 306 -18.60 -63.93 54.71
C ASN A 306 -17.57 -64.66 53.81
N ASN A 307 -17.69 -65.95 53.58
CA ASN A 307 -16.80 -66.73 52.71
C ASN A 307 -17.03 -66.41 51.22
N LYS A 308 -18.23 -66.08 50.81
CA LYS A 308 -18.55 -65.67 49.43
C LYS A 308 -18.14 -64.21 49.16
N GLN A 309 -18.15 -63.32 50.16
CA GLN A 309 -17.64 -61.94 49.99
C GLN A 309 -16.12 -61.83 49.91
N LYS A 310 -15.36 -62.84 50.34
CA LYS A 310 -13.87 -62.88 50.28
C LYS A 310 -13.34 -63.41 48.95
N ARG A 311 -14.15 -63.90 48.04
CA ARG A 311 -13.77 -64.34 46.68
C ARG A 311 -14.02 -63.23 45.64
#